data_87352a5fc6e69102c0ddff6c588afde9
#
_entry.id   87352a5fc6e69102c0ddff6c588afde9
#
_cell.length_a   1.000
_cell.length_b   1.000
_cell.length_c   1.000
_cell.angle_alpha   90.00
_cell.angle_beta   90.00
_cell.angle_gamma   90.00
#
_symmetry.space_group_name_H-M   'P 1'
#
loop_
_entity.id
_entity.type
_entity.pdbx_description
1 polymer ?
#
loop_
_entity_poly.entity_id
_entity_poly.type
_entity_poly.pdbx_seq_one_letter_code
_entity_poly.pdbx_strand_id
1 'polypeptide(L)'
;MEAGFTRVEVLEVSENKRTRNPEAYVLTLSAKKAPIDLRAPLRKTQKQIVIGRENVAESLRELWIFPVAPETCNLACTHCLYAASPRTRNPYRLSGDELSRLLAQVEAIDAKPHFLFTGGEPTLHPELYDFLDVIDDKGYSFQLMTNGTRIQKETATRLSKMPHLTKVQISLESADPKINDSIYGAGLYKRALGAVDSLRERGVAVTLAATPMDCNQEGLADLERLAVEKGADVKYISLYDLGSAKERGLKPSRGASDGNNQSDSTLMCDKGVAYSEGAFYPCPVLVKEPSTKLGDTLDEALSPESRQRVAKLRKVHSACQVCLKGST
;
A
#
# COMPACT_ATOMS: atom_id res chain seq x y z
N MET A 1 -30.03 -21.26 9.02
CA MET A 1 -31.24 -20.95 8.20
C MET A 1 -30.74 -20.59 6.82
N GLU A 2 -30.85 -21.53 5.90
CA GLU A 2 -30.50 -21.33 4.48
C GLU A 2 -31.53 -20.40 3.84
N ALA A 3 -31.11 -19.21 3.44
CA ALA A 3 -31.92 -18.35 2.60
C ALA A 3 -31.84 -18.87 1.16
N GLY A 4 -32.73 -19.82 0.82
CA GLY A 4 -32.88 -20.33 -0.52
C GLY A 4 -33.45 -19.24 -1.45
N PHE A 5 -32.63 -18.76 -2.37
CA PHE A 5 -33.13 -17.99 -3.52
C PHE A 5 -33.84 -18.91 -4.48
N THR A 6 -35.17 -18.81 -4.56
CA THR A 6 -36.01 -19.73 -5.38
C THR A 6 -36.19 -19.26 -6.81
N ARG A 7 -35.84 -18.03 -7.21
CA ARG A 7 -35.97 -17.53 -8.60
C ARG A 7 -35.16 -16.28 -8.87
N VAL A 8 -34.42 -16.26 -9.98
CA VAL A 8 -33.78 -15.07 -10.56
C VAL A 8 -34.17 -15.01 -12.03
N GLU A 9 -34.73 -13.90 -12.50
CA GLU A 9 -35.06 -13.67 -13.89
C GLU A 9 -34.08 -12.64 -14.48
N VAL A 10 -33.44 -13.01 -15.60
CA VAL A 10 -32.59 -12.11 -16.36
C VAL A 10 -33.45 -11.32 -17.30
N LEU A 11 -33.64 -10.03 -17.06
CA LEU A 11 -34.53 -9.19 -17.88
C LEU A 11 -33.85 -8.69 -19.14
N GLU A 12 -32.58 -8.37 -19.10
CA GLU A 12 -31.86 -7.81 -20.22
C GLU A 12 -30.36 -8.07 -20.14
N VAL A 13 -29.75 -8.41 -21.25
CA VAL A 13 -28.30 -8.45 -21.43
C VAL A 13 -27.95 -7.41 -22.47
N SER A 14 -27.35 -6.30 -22.06
CA SER A 14 -26.92 -5.25 -22.98
C SER A 14 -25.41 -5.11 -23.00
N GLU A 15 -24.84 -4.86 -24.18
CA GLU A 15 -23.42 -4.53 -24.29
C GLU A 15 -23.13 -3.19 -23.61
N ASN A 16 -22.12 -3.18 -22.76
CA ASN A 16 -21.69 -1.93 -22.15
C ASN A 16 -20.85 -1.10 -23.13
N LYS A 17 -21.51 -0.21 -23.86
CA LYS A 17 -20.86 0.69 -24.83
C LYS A 17 -19.87 1.71 -24.20
N ARG A 18 -19.76 1.77 -22.86
CA ARG A 18 -18.86 2.70 -22.16
C ARG A 18 -17.52 2.10 -21.77
N THR A 19 -17.34 0.78 -21.88
CA THR A 19 -16.06 0.11 -21.63
C THR A 19 -15.43 -0.28 -22.95
N ARG A 20 -14.12 -0.07 -23.10
CA ARG A 20 -13.34 -0.54 -24.27
C ARG A 20 -13.12 -2.07 -24.26
N ASN A 21 -13.78 -2.79 -23.37
CA ASN A 21 -13.72 -4.25 -23.30
C ASN A 21 -14.96 -4.82 -24.01
N PRO A 22 -14.81 -5.45 -25.18
CA PRO A 22 -15.92 -5.99 -25.95
C PRO A 22 -16.66 -7.17 -25.29
N GLU A 23 -16.14 -7.70 -24.19
CA GLU A 23 -16.74 -8.81 -23.42
C GLU A 23 -17.48 -8.36 -22.15
N ALA A 24 -17.58 -7.06 -21.87
CA ALA A 24 -18.25 -6.54 -20.67
C ALA A 24 -19.75 -6.36 -20.91
N TYR A 25 -20.57 -7.14 -20.23
CA TYR A 25 -22.03 -7.08 -20.27
C TYR A 25 -22.58 -6.51 -18.96
N VAL A 26 -23.61 -5.67 -19.04
CA VAL A 26 -24.39 -5.24 -17.88
C VAL A 26 -25.59 -6.15 -17.74
N LEU A 27 -25.69 -6.85 -16.62
CA LEU A 27 -26.82 -7.71 -16.26
C LEU A 27 -27.74 -6.96 -15.30
N THR A 28 -28.96 -6.69 -15.73
CA THR A 28 -30.02 -6.18 -14.86
C THR A 28 -30.88 -7.36 -14.42
N LEU A 29 -30.89 -7.64 -13.11
CA LEU A 29 -31.66 -8.72 -12.51
C LEU A 29 -32.91 -8.14 -11.86
N SER A 30 -34.09 -8.68 -12.17
CA SER A 30 -35.30 -8.42 -11.41
C SER A 30 -35.93 -9.73 -10.94
N ALA A 31 -36.47 -9.73 -9.74
CA ALA A 31 -37.13 -10.88 -9.15
C ALA A 31 -38.60 -10.92 -9.60
N LYS A 32 -38.96 -11.68 -10.63
CA LYS A 32 -40.34 -12.05 -10.97
C LYS A 32 -40.45 -13.49 -11.47
N LYS A 33 -41.48 -14.11 -11.01
CA LYS A 33 -42.03 -15.47 -11.05
C LYS A 33 -42.02 -16.18 -12.42
N ALA A 34 -41.03 -17.03 -12.74
CA ALA A 34 -41.14 -18.16 -13.65
C ALA A 34 -40.10 -19.25 -13.31
N PRO A 35 -40.35 -20.55 -13.55
CA PRO A 35 -39.38 -21.59 -13.31
C PRO A 35 -38.25 -21.51 -14.32
N ILE A 36 -37.02 -21.44 -13.82
CA ILE A 36 -35.79 -21.45 -14.63
C ILE A 36 -35.35 -22.89 -14.80
N ASP A 37 -35.15 -23.32 -16.05
CA ASP A 37 -34.38 -24.53 -16.32
C ASP A 37 -32.90 -24.25 -16.01
N LEU A 38 -32.45 -24.77 -14.87
CA LEU A 38 -31.12 -24.54 -14.31
C LEU A 38 -29.97 -25.16 -15.14
N ARG A 39 -30.25 -25.92 -16.21
CA ARG A 39 -29.20 -26.58 -17.01
C ARG A 39 -28.56 -25.66 -18.04
N ALA A 40 -29.31 -24.75 -18.66
CA ALA A 40 -28.75 -23.79 -19.61
C ALA A 40 -28.10 -22.55 -18.96
N PRO A 41 -28.66 -22.00 -17.82
CA PRO A 41 -28.01 -20.91 -17.08
C PRO A 41 -26.75 -21.30 -16.32
N LEU A 42 -26.60 -22.55 -15.89
CA LEU A 42 -25.44 -23.01 -15.10
C LEU A 42 -24.08 -22.72 -15.77
N ARG A 43 -23.97 -22.84 -17.08
CA ARG A 43 -22.74 -22.49 -17.81
C ARG A 43 -22.48 -20.96 -17.80
N LYS A 44 -23.53 -20.16 -17.94
CA LYS A 44 -23.42 -18.69 -17.89
C LYS A 44 -23.19 -18.21 -16.46
N THR A 45 -23.86 -18.84 -15.48
CA THR A 45 -23.69 -18.54 -14.06
C THR A 45 -22.30 -18.94 -13.56
N GLN A 46 -21.74 -20.10 -14.01
CA GLN A 46 -20.35 -20.44 -13.73
C GLN A 46 -19.36 -19.46 -14.37
N LYS A 47 -19.62 -19.03 -15.62
CA LYS A 47 -18.78 -18.00 -16.26
C LYS A 47 -18.87 -16.65 -15.56
N GLN A 48 -20.04 -16.28 -15.02
CA GLN A 48 -20.23 -15.07 -14.23
C GLN A 48 -19.58 -15.13 -12.83
N ILE A 49 -19.60 -16.30 -12.19
CA ILE A 49 -18.89 -16.52 -10.93
C ILE A 49 -17.36 -16.46 -11.15
N VAL A 50 -16.87 -17.00 -12.29
CA VAL A 50 -15.46 -16.89 -12.71
C VAL A 50 -15.11 -15.42 -13.02
N ILE A 51 -15.94 -14.69 -13.75
CA ILE A 51 -15.75 -13.26 -14.02
C ILE A 51 -15.73 -12.45 -12.70
N GLY A 52 -16.56 -12.80 -11.72
CA GLY A 52 -16.52 -12.18 -10.39
C GLY A 52 -15.24 -12.47 -9.61
N ARG A 53 -14.66 -13.67 -9.75
CA ARG A 53 -13.36 -14.03 -9.14
C ARG A 53 -12.18 -13.39 -9.88
N GLU A 54 -12.20 -13.36 -11.20
CA GLU A 54 -11.21 -12.66 -12.02
C GLU A 54 -11.16 -11.16 -11.65
N ASN A 55 -12.31 -10.52 -11.48
CA ASN A 55 -12.38 -9.12 -11.04
C ASN A 55 -11.87 -8.90 -9.60
N VAL A 56 -12.00 -9.86 -8.71
CA VAL A 56 -11.45 -9.76 -7.34
C VAL A 56 -9.93 -9.85 -7.37
N ALA A 57 -9.37 -10.82 -8.10
CA ALA A 57 -7.91 -10.96 -8.27
C ALA A 57 -7.30 -9.70 -8.90
N GLU A 58 -7.91 -9.17 -9.96
CA GLU A 58 -7.47 -7.94 -10.64
C GLU A 58 -7.57 -6.69 -9.74
N SER A 59 -8.46 -6.68 -8.76
CA SER A 59 -8.61 -5.57 -7.82
C SER A 59 -7.54 -5.55 -6.73
N LEU A 60 -6.84 -6.67 -6.50
CA LEU A 60 -5.72 -6.77 -5.55
C LEU A 60 -4.40 -6.65 -6.31
N ARG A 61 -4.04 -5.43 -6.72
CA ARG A 61 -2.77 -5.16 -7.40
C ARG A 61 -1.62 -4.88 -6.42
N GLU A 62 -1.93 -4.36 -5.24
CA GLU A 62 -0.97 -4.00 -4.20
C GLU A 62 -1.45 -4.52 -2.84
N LEU A 63 -0.53 -5.06 -2.05
CA LEU A 63 -0.79 -5.49 -0.68
C LEU A 63 0.29 -4.93 0.25
N TRP A 64 -0.10 -3.93 1.05
CA TRP A 64 0.79 -3.32 2.05
C TRP A 64 0.85 -4.20 3.29
N ILE A 65 2.05 -4.59 3.69
CA ILE A 65 2.31 -5.43 4.87
C ILE A 65 3.04 -4.62 5.93
N PHE A 66 2.53 -4.68 7.14
CA PHE A 66 3.13 -4.09 8.33
C PHE A 66 3.75 -5.20 9.20
N PRO A 67 5.05 -5.51 9.06
CA PRO A 67 5.70 -6.55 9.86
C PRO A 67 5.72 -6.22 11.36
N VAL A 68 5.72 -4.94 11.67
CA VAL A 68 5.60 -4.40 13.04
C VAL A 68 4.43 -3.44 13.10
N ALA A 69 3.91 -3.16 14.30
CA ALA A 69 2.85 -2.17 14.46
C ALA A 69 3.24 -0.80 13.86
N PRO A 70 2.29 -0.04 13.29
CA PRO A 70 2.56 1.23 12.61
C PRO A 70 3.33 2.24 13.45
N GLU A 71 3.12 2.27 14.75
CA GLU A 71 3.83 3.16 15.69
C GLU A 71 5.16 2.61 16.19
N THR A 72 5.55 1.39 15.82
CA THR A 72 6.83 0.78 16.21
C THR A 72 7.93 1.23 15.27
N CYS A 73 8.73 2.20 15.72
CA CYS A 73 9.85 2.76 14.95
C CYS A 73 11.03 3.10 15.86
N ASN A 74 12.23 3.09 15.31
CA ASN A 74 13.44 3.58 15.98
C ASN A 74 13.65 5.09 15.79
N LEU A 75 12.71 5.80 15.15
CA LEU A 75 12.70 7.24 14.96
C LEU A 75 11.41 7.85 15.52
N ALA A 76 11.44 9.18 15.72
CA ALA A 76 10.27 10.00 16.12
C ALA A 76 10.16 11.22 15.20
N CYS A 77 9.89 10.97 13.91
CA CYS A 77 9.87 11.99 12.88
C CYS A 77 8.77 13.03 13.12
N THR A 78 9.06 14.29 12.83
CA THR A 78 8.13 15.40 13.11
C THR A 78 6.82 15.30 12.31
N HIS A 79 6.86 14.69 11.12
CA HIS A 79 5.72 14.54 10.19
C HIS A 79 5.08 13.14 10.20
N CYS A 80 5.48 12.24 11.13
CA CYS A 80 5.04 10.86 11.13
C CYS A 80 3.51 10.74 11.28
N LEU A 81 2.86 10.17 10.29
CA LEU A 81 1.39 9.99 10.29
C LEU A 81 0.90 8.98 11.36
N TYR A 82 1.80 8.11 11.86
CA TYR A 82 1.47 7.11 12.91
C TYR A 82 1.87 7.57 14.32
N ALA A 83 2.49 8.76 14.46
CA ALA A 83 3.13 9.20 15.71
C ALA A 83 4.09 8.14 16.27
N ALA A 84 4.83 7.47 15.37
CA ALA A 84 5.77 6.43 15.74
C ALA A 84 6.93 6.97 16.57
N SER A 85 7.43 6.16 17.49
CA SER A 85 8.48 6.57 18.42
C SER A 85 9.26 5.39 18.98
N PRO A 86 10.58 5.54 19.26
CA PRO A 86 11.36 4.55 19.98
C PRO A 86 10.84 4.23 21.39
N ARG A 87 9.96 5.08 21.91
CA ARG A 87 9.35 4.93 23.25
C ARG A 87 8.04 4.13 23.21
N THR A 88 7.44 4.00 22.04
CA THR A 88 6.18 3.25 21.87
C THR A 88 6.43 1.77 22.14
N ARG A 89 5.54 1.16 22.92
CA ARG A 89 5.57 -0.25 23.30
C ARG A 89 4.37 -0.97 22.73
N ASN A 90 4.43 -1.30 21.45
CA ASN A 90 3.48 -2.23 20.83
C ASN A 90 4.23 -3.55 20.55
N PRO A 91 3.80 -4.68 21.16
CA PRO A 91 4.49 -5.97 21.02
C PRO A 91 4.21 -6.65 19.69
N TYR A 92 3.27 -6.17 18.89
CA TYR A 92 2.91 -6.84 17.65
C TYR A 92 4.12 -7.03 16.73
N ARG A 93 4.22 -8.25 16.27
CA ARG A 93 5.16 -8.72 15.23
C ARG A 93 4.42 -9.72 14.35
N LEU A 94 4.45 -9.51 13.06
CA LEU A 94 3.94 -10.47 12.09
C LEU A 94 4.66 -11.81 12.28
N SER A 95 3.91 -12.89 12.53
CA SER A 95 4.53 -14.21 12.65
C SER A 95 4.60 -14.92 11.28
N GLY A 96 5.50 -15.91 11.17
CA GLY A 96 5.58 -16.75 9.96
C GLY A 96 4.28 -17.48 9.65
N ASP A 97 3.54 -17.93 10.69
CA ASP A 97 2.23 -18.55 10.52
C ASP A 97 1.18 -17.57 10.00
N GLU A 98 1.24 -16.32 10.46
CA GLU A 98 0.33 -15.25 10.01
C GLU A 98 0.61 -14.88 8.55
N LEU A 99 1.89 -14.73 8.17
CA LEU A 99 2.29 -14.54 6.78
C LEU A 99 1.85 -15.69 5.90
N SER A 100 2.03 -16.94 6.36
CA SER A 100 1.61 -18.14 5.60
C SER A 100 0.10 -18.17 5.36
N ARG A 101 -0.70 -17.82 6.38
CA ARG A 101 -2.17 -17.71 6.23
C ARG A 101 -2.56 -16.59 5.27
N LEU A 102 -1.87 -15.45 5.29
CA LEU A 102 -2.09 -14.35 4.38
C LEU A 102 -1.81 -14.76 2.93
N LEU A 103 -0.67 -15.41 2.69
CA LEU A 103 -0.30 -15.91 1.36
C LEU A 103 -1.29 -16.95 0.84
N ALA A 104 -1.76 -17.87 1.70
CA ALA A 104 -2.79 -18.84 1.31
C ALA A 104 -4.10 -18.15 0.88
N GLN A 105 -4.50 -17.03 1.49
CA GLN A 105 -5.66 -16.26 1.06
C GLN A 105 -5.44 -15.59 -0.29
N VAL A 106 -4.24 -15.05 -0.54
CA VAL A 106 -3.87 -14.45 -1.84
C VAL A 106 -3.89 -15.51 -2.95
N GLU A 107 -3.32 -16.68 -2.68
CA GLU A 107 -3.30 -17.82 -3.62
C GLU A 107 -4.71 -18.36 -3.91
N ALA A 108 -5.59 -18.40 -2.90
CA ALA A 108 -6.97 -18.89 -3.05
C ALA A 108 -7.82 -18.07 -4.03
N ILE A 109 -7.50 -16.81 -4.24
CA ILE A 109 -8.16 -15.93 -5.22
C ILE A 109 -7.36 -15.77 -6.52
N ASP A 110 -6.27 -16.53 -6.69
CA ASP A 110 -5.35 -16.48 -7.83
C ASP A 110 -4.83 -15.05 -8.13
N ALA A 111 -4.62 -14.25 -7.08
CA ALA A 111 -4.08 -12.90 -7.21
C ALA A 111 -2.55 -12.90 -7.18
N LYS A 112 -1.96 -11.94 -7.89
CA LYS A 112 -0.52 -11.69 -7.88
C LYS A 112 -0.21 -10.24 -7.54
N PRO A 113 -0.50 -9.81 -6.30
CA PRO A 113 -0.24 -8.44 -5.91
C PRO A 113 1.25 -8.15 -5.84
N HIS A 114 1.59 -6.88 -6.02
CA HIS A 114 2.87 -6.35 -5.60
C HIS A 114 2.85 -6.14 -4.07
N PHE A 115 3.79 -6.76 -3.35
CA PHE A 115 3.87 -6.63 -1.90
C PHE A 115 4.68 -5.39 -1.51
N LEU A 116 4.15 -4.59 -0.58
CA LEU A 116 4.81 -3.37 -0.11
C LEU A 116 5.04 -3.49 1.40
N PHE A 117 6.27 -3.82 1.79
CA PHE A 117 6.65 -3.91 3.19
C PHE A 117 6.92 -2.51 3.74
N THR A 118 6.12 -2.11 4.72
CA THR A 118 6.12 -0.76 5.30
C THR A 118 5.76 -0.81 6.79
N GLY A 119 5.44 0.32 7.40
CA GLY A 119 4.97 0.39 8.78
C GLY A 119 5.59 1.52 9.56
N GLY A 120 5.93 1.27 10.83
CA GLY A 120 6.82 2.14 11.58
C GLY A 120 8.23 2.05 10.97
N GLU A 121 8.99 1.05 11.38
CA GLU A 121 10.22 0.68 10.68
C GLU A 121 10.27 -0.85 10.52
N PRO A 122 10.05 -1.37 9.32
CA PRO A 122 9.96 -2.82 9.09
C PRO A 122 11.26 -3.56 9.42
N THR A 123 12.43 -2.92 9.28
CA THR A 123 13.72 -3.54 9.62
C THR A 123 13.94 -3.77 11.12
N LEU A 124 13.00 -3.35 11.97
CA LEU A 124 12.96 -3.74 13.38
C LEU A 124 12.40 -5.15 13.60
N HIS A 125 11.75 -5.72 12.59
CA HIS A 125 11.29 -7.10 12.67
C HIS A 125 12.45 -8.07 12.50
N PRO A 126 12.67 -9.00 13.44
CA PRO A 126 13.84 -9.88 13.40
C PRO A 126 13.86 -10.81 12.18
N GLU A 127 12.70 -11.27 11.74
CA GLU A 127 12.53 -12.23 10.63
C GLU A 127 12.14 -11.53 9.30
N LEU A 128 12.26 -10.19 9.20
CA LEU A 128 11.83 -9.47 8.00
C LEU A 128 12.43 -10.07 6.73
N TYR A 129 13.72 -10.28 6.72
CA TYR A 129 14.43 -10.74 5.51
C TYR A 129 14.07 -12.19 5.15
N ASP A 130 13.70 -13.02 6.11
CA ASP A 130 13.19 -14.37 5.88
C ASP A 130 11.80 -14.31 5.25
N PHE A 131 10.97 -13.34 5.64
CA PHE A 131 9.69 -13.07 4.99
C PHE A 131 9.86 -12.58 3.55
N LEU A 132 10.84 -11.71 3.30
CA LEU A 132 11.16 -11.26 1.94
C LEU A 132 11.64 -12.42 1.06
N ASP A 133 12.47 -13.35 1.59
CA ASP A 133 12.87 -14.56 0.87
C ASP A 133 11.67 -15.43 0.51
N VAL A 134 10.71 -15.62 1.44
CA VAL A 134 9.47 -16.39 1.16
C VAL A 134 8.65 -15.74 0.03
N ILE A 135 8.52 -14.42 0.02
CA ILE A 135 7.80 -13.69 -1.04
C ILE A 135 8.53 -13.83 -2.39
N ASP A 136 9.85 -13.69 -2.37
CA ASP A 136 10.71 -13.82 -3.56
C ASP A 136 10.67 -15.23 -4.14
N ASP A 137 10.81 -16.27 -3.31
CA ASP A 137 10.75 -17.69 -3.69
C ASP A 137 9.40 -18.08 -4.31
N LYS A 138 8.30 -17.43 -3.88
CA LYS A 138 6.97 -17.59 -4.48
C LYS A 138 6.77 -16.81 -5.78
N GLY A 139 7.76 -16.03 -6.21
CA GLY A 139 7.73 -15.24 -7.44
C GLY A 139 6.85 -13.99 -7.37
N TYR A 140 6.52 -13.51 -6.19
CA TYR A 140 5.79 -12.25 -6.03
C TYR A 140 6.74 -11.06 -6.10
N SER A 141 6.39 -10.06 -6.89
CA SER A 141 7.13 -8.79 -6.88
C SER A 141 6.89 -8.04 -5.57
N PHE A 142 7.93 -7.37 -5.06
CA PHE A 142 7.82 -6.62 -3.81
C PHE A 142 8.77 -5.44 -3.76
N GLN A 143 8.51 -4.54 -2.80
CA GLN A 143 9.40 -3.46 -2.40
C GLN A 143 9.47 -3.33 -0.88
N LEU A 144 10.60 -2.80 -0.40
CA LEU A 144 10.81 -2.45 1.01
C LEU A 144 10.82 -0.93 1.16
N MET A 145 10.02 -0.40 2.10
CA MET A 145 10.00 1.01 2.49
C MET A 145 10.59 1.14 3.89
N THR A 146 11.69 1.86 4.03
CA THR A 146 12.45 1.96 5.27
C THR A 146 13.07 3.34 5.46
N ASN A 147 13.36 3.71 6.69
CA ASN A 147 14.17 4.90 6.99
C ASN A 147 15.68 4.69 6.71
N GLY A 148 16.08 3.51 6.28
CA GLY A 148 17.45 3.15 5.89
C GLY A 148 18.45 2.99 7.03
N THR A 149 18.09 3.33 8.27
CA THR A 149 19.06 3.37 9.39
C THR A 149 19.66 2.03 9.76
N ARG A 150 19.06 0.93 9.33
CA ARG A 150 19.52 -0.45 9.58
C ARG A 150 19.97 -1.19 8.33
N ILE A 151 19.99 -0.53 7.18
CA ILE A 151 20.52 -1.09 5.93
C ILE A 151 22.06 -0.97 5.98
N GLN A 152 22.72 -2.10 6.15
CA GLN A 152 24.18 -2.26 6.13
C GLN A 152 24.60 -3.03 4.87
N LYS A 153 25.89 -3.18 4.64
CA LYS A 153 26.43 -3.86 3.45
C LYS A 153 25.93 -5.30 3.32
N GLU A 154 25.85 -6.02 4.42
CA GLU A 154 25.37 -7.40 4.48
C GLU A 154 23.90 -7.49 4.08
N THR A 155 23.08 -6.59 4.62
CA THR A 155 21.66 -6.46 4.28
C THR A 155 21.48 -6.11 2.81
N ALA A 156 22.20 -5.10 2.31
CA ALA A 156 22.15 -4.72 0.91
C ALA A 156 22.59 -5.88 -0.03
N THR A 157 23.57 -6.69 0.41
CA THR A 157 24.01 -7.89 -0.31
C THR A 157 22.92 -8.97 -0.33
N ARG A 158 22.15 -9.16 0.76
CA ARG A 158 21.03 -10.10 0.79
C ARG A 158 19.93 -9.62 -0.18
N LEU A 159 19.54 -8.37 -0.07
CA LEU A 159 18.50 -7.76 -0.93
C LEU A 159 18.85 -7.81 -2.42
N SER A 160 20.12 -7.62 -2.79
CA SER A 160 20.56 -7.67 -4.20
C SER A 160 20.45 -9.06 -4.85
N LYS A 161 20.25 -10.12 -4.06
CA LYS A 161 20.07 -11.49 -4.54
C LYS A 161 18.61 -11.87 -4.78
N MET A 162 17.66 -10.98 -4.47
CA MET A 162 16.23 -11.23 -4.59
C MET A 162 15.73 -10.71 -5.96
N PRO A 163 15.48 -11.59 -6.95
CA PRO A 163 15.14 -11.17 -8.31
C PRO A 163 13.79 -10.46 -8.43
N HIS A 164 12.87 -10.68 -7.48
CA HIS A 164 11.55 -10.04 -7.51
C HIS A 164 11.47 -8.78 -6.63
N LEU A 165 12.57 -8.39 -5.96
CA LEU A 165 12.68 -7.08 -5.32
C LEU A 165 12.73 -5.99 -6.40
N THR A 166 11.69 -5.18 -6.49
CA THR A 166 11.60 -4.12 -7.50
C THR A 166 12.42 -2.91 -7.13
N LYS A 167 12.42 -2.54 -5.85
CA LYS A 167 13.19 -1.41 -5.31
C LYS A 167 13.18 -1.36 -3.79
N VAL A 168 14.09 -0.59 -3.22
CA VAL A 168 14.05 -0.14 -1.83
C VAL A 168 13.74 1.35 -1.79
N GLN A 169 12.68 1.74 -1.09
CA GLN A 169 12.35 3.14 -0.86
C GLN A 169 12.99 3.60 0.45
N ILE A 170 13.84 4.62 0.36
CA ILE A 170 14.53 5.22 1.52
C ILE A 170 13.92 6.60 1.80
N SER A 171 13.52 6.83 3.04
CA SER A 171 13.00 8.12 3.48
C SER A 171 14.12 9.15 3.60
N LEU A 172 14.00 10.27 2.86
CA LEU A 172 14.97 11.38 2.88
C LEU A 172 14.26 12.68 2.50
N GLU A 173 14.12 13.60 3.45
CA GLU A 173 13.28 14.80 3.30
C GLU A 173 13.99 15.99 2.67
N SER A 174 15.32 15.99 2.62
CA SER A 174 16.12 17.09 2.07
C SER A 174 17.54 16.62 1.72
N ALA A 175 18.14 17.24 0.73
CA ALA A 175 19.59 17.13 0.47
C ALA A 175 20.44 17.91 1.48
N ASP A 176 19.86 18.85 2.22
CA ASP A 176 20.55 19.52 3.33
C ASP A 176 20.49 18.67 4.60
N PRO A 177 21.66 18.24 5.14
CA PRO A 177 21.73 17.45 6.36
C PRO A 177 21.03 18.11 7.55
N LYS A 178 21.08 19.43 7.68
CA LYS A 178 20.48 20.15 8.80
C LYS A 178 18.96 20.10 8.73
N ILE A 179 18.40 20.32 7.54
CA ILE A 179 16.95 20.24 7.32
C ILE A 179 16.48 18.80 7.54
N ASN A 180 17.12 17.81 6.92
CA ASN A 180 16.77 16.40 7.08
C ASN A 180 16.82 15.97 8.54
N ASP A 181 17.91 16.30 9.24
CA ASP A 181 18.12 15.89 10.63
C ASP A 181 17.21 16.63 11.61
N SER A 182 16.72 17.83 11.26
CA SER A 182 15.68 18.51 12.05
C SER A 182 14.33 17.79 12.00
N ILE A 183 14.07 17.03 10.96
CA ILE A 183 12.83 16.27 10.74
C ILE A 183 12.94 14.87 11.35
N TYR A 184 14.04 14.17 11.14
CA TYR A 184 14.24 12.78 11.53
C TYR A 184 15.04 12.60 12.82
N GLY A 185 15.96 13.50 13.13
CA GLY A 185 16.93 13.42 14.21
C GLY A 185 18.38 13.48 13.73
N ALA A 186 19.29 13.84 14.63
CA ALA A 186 20.70 14.08 14.32
C ALA A 186 21.41 12.84 13.73
N GLY A 187 22.17 13.04 12.66
CA GLY A 187 23.00 12.03 12.01
C GLY A 187 22.23 11.07 11.10
N LEU A 188 20.93 11.26 10.93
CA LEU A 188 20.10 10.33 10.13
C LEU A 188 20.28 10.55 8.63
N TYR A 189 20.55 11.78 8.19
CA TYR A 189 20.94 12.05 6.80
C TYR A 189 22.10 11.16 6.34
N LYS A 190 23.20 11.13 7.11
CA LYS A 190 24.38 10.33 6.78
C LYS A 190 24.07 8.83 6.73
N ARG A 191 23.21 8.35 7.65
CA ARG A 191 22.81 6.92 7.69
C ARG A 191 21.94 6.54 6.52
N ALA A 192 20.99 7.39 6.15
CA ALA A 192 20.12 7.17 4.98
C ALA A 192 20.96 7.14 3.68
N LEU A 193 21.88 8.08 3.49
CA LEU A 193 22.76 8.09 2.30
C LEU A 193 23.70 6.88 2.29
N GLY A 194 24.23 6.44 3.43
CA GLY A 194 25.02 5.22 3.50
C GLY A 194 24.24 3.97 3.08
N ALA A 195 22.95 3.92 3.39
CA ALA A 195 22.05 2.88 2.92
C ALA A 195 21.84 2.95 1.39
N VAL A 196 21.61 4.16 0.85
CA VAL A 196 21.48 4.39 -0.59
C VAL A 196 22.73 3.91 -1.32
N ASP A 197 23.92 4.36 -0.89
CA ASP A 197 25.18 3.97 -1.48
C ASP A 197 25.39 2.45 -1.45
N SER A 198 25.12 1.82 -0.29
CA SER A 198 25.28 0.36 -0.13
C SER A 198 24.36 -0.46 -1.04
N LEU A 199 23.14 0.02 -1.28
CA LEU A 199 22.17 -0.62 -2.16
C LEU A 199 22.55 -0.41 -3.63
N ARG A 200 22.88 0.84 -4.02
CA ARG A 200 23.22 1.19 -5.39
C ARG A 200 24.50 0.53 -5.88
N GLU A 201 25.54 0.43 -5.03
CA GLU A 201 26.77 -0.32 -5.31
C GLU A 201 26.52 -1.79 -5.67
N ARG A 202 25.34 -2.35 -5.26
CA ARG A 202 24.96 -3.73 -5.51
C ARG A 202 23.85 -3.88 -6.56
N GLY A 203 23.56 -2.80 -7.29
CA GLY A 203 22.57 -2.81 -8.37
C GLY A 203 21.10 -2.81 -7.90
N VAL A 204 20.81 -2.64 -6.61
CA VAL A 204 19.44 -2.53 -6.12
C VAL A 204 18.87 -1.17 -6.51
N ALA A 205 17.69 -1.16 -7.11
CA ALA A 205 16.99 0.08 -7.43
C ALA A 205 16.56 0.80 -6.13
N VAL A 206 16.77 2.11 -6.08
CA VAL A 206 16.45 2.95 -4.91
C VAL A 206 15.54 4.10 -5.32
N THR A 207 14.53 4.38 -4.50
CA THR A 207 13.71 5.59 -4.58
C THR A 207 13.86 6.38 -3.29
N LEU A 208 14.22 7.65 -3.38
CA LEU A 208 14.19 8.58 -2.25
C LEU A 208 12.75 9.08 -2.09
N ALA A 209 12.20 8.94 -0.89
CA ALA A 209 10.84 9.40 -0.58
C ALA A 209 10.88 10.62 0.32
N ALA A 210 10.24 11.70 -0.09
CA ALA A 210 10.13 12.93 0.68
C ALA A 210 8.67 13.39 0.78
N THR A 211 8.36 14.07 1.89
CA THR A 211 7.08 14.73 2.12
C THR A 211 7.30 16.23 1.98
N PRO A 212 6.78 16.90 0.92
CA PRO A 212 6.91 18.33 0.76
C PRO A 212 6.20 19.10 1.89
N MET A 213 6.97 19.87 2.66
CA MET A 213 6.52 20.69 3.79
C MET A 213 7.15 22.08 3.69
N ASP A 214 6.57 23.08 4.35
CA ASP A 214 7.12 24.44 4.36
C ASP A 214 8.60 24.47 4.77
N CYS A 215 9.02 23.56 5.68
CA CYS A 215 10.39 23.53 6.21
C CYS A 215 11.45 22.94 5.26
N ASN A 216 11.05 22.20 4.22
CA ASN A 216 11.98 21.57 3.25
C ASN A 216 11.73 21.97 1.79
N GLN A 217 10.76 22.83 1.52
CA GLN A 217 10.32 23.20 0.17
C GLN A 217 11.47 23.71 -0.72
N GLU A 218 12.29 24.60 -0.19
CA GLU A 218 13.39 25.22 -0.95
C GLU A 218 14.47 24.21 -1.37
N GLY A 219 14.62 23.12 -0.61
CA GLY A 219 15.60 22.06 -0.85
C GLY A 219 15.13 20.90 -1.72
N LEU A 220 13.88 20.89 -2.22
CA LEU A 220 13.36 19.74 -2.99
C LEU A 220 14.08 19.55 -4.33
N ALA A 221 14.40 20.66 -5.04
CA ALA A 221 15.19 20.61 -6.27
C ALA A 221 16.61 20.07 -6.03
N ASP A 222 17.21 20.35 -4.87
CA ASP A 222 18.51 19.80 -4.49
C ASP A 222 18.40 18.31 -4.18
N LEU A 223 17.28 17.86 -3.62
CA LEU A 223 17.01 16.43 -3.40
C LEU A 223 16.91 15.66 -4.73
N GLU A 224 16.27 16.26 -5.75
CA GLU A 224 16.20 15.67 -7.09
C GLU A 224 17.61 15.56 -7.73
N ARG A 225 18.44 16.59 -7.59
CA ARG A 225 19.84 16.55 -8.06
C ARG A 225 20.66 15.48 -7.33
N LEU A 226 20.51 15.39 -6.01
CA LEU A 226 21.15 14.34 -5.20
C LEU A 226 20.70 12.94 -5.65
N ALA A 227 19.42 12.74 -5.91
CA ALA A 227 18.91 11.48 -6.39
C ALA A 227 19.53 11.07 -7.71
N VAL A 228 19.60 11.97 -8.69
CA VAL A 228 20.29 11.74 -9.97
C VAL A 228 21.76 11.37 -9.75
N GLU A 229 22.48 12.11 -8.89
CA GLU A 229 23.89 11.81 -8.54
C GLU A 229 24.05 10.40 -7.96
N LYS A 230 23.11 9.98 -7.13
CA LYS A 230 23.08 8.65 -6.48
C LYS A 230 22.50 7.55 -7.40
N GLY A 231 22.03 7.89 -8.59
CA GLY A 231 21.34 6.95 -9.48
C GLY A 231 20.05 6.41 -8.90
N ALA A 232 19.32 7.22 -8.10
CA ALA A 232 18.06 6.91 -7.48
C ALA A 232 16.92 7.74 -8.10
N ASP A 233 15.68 7.27 -7.95
CA ASP A 233 14.48 8.03 -8.27
C ASP A 233 14.02 8.87 -7.06
N VAL A 234 13.16 9.86 -7.29
CA VAL A 234 12.47 10.60 -6.22
C VAL A 234 10.98 10.32 -6.28
N LYS A 235 10.37 10.20 -5.12
CA LYS A 235 8.92 10.11 -4.93
C LYS A 235 8.49 11.11 -3.86
N TYR A 236 7.53 11.95 -4.19
CA TYR A 236 6.89 12.81 -3.20
C TYR A 236 5.65 12.13 -2.60
N ILE A 237 5.48 12.28 -1.30
CA ILE A 237 4.37 11.73 -0.52
C ILE A 237 3.60 12.89 0.09
N SER A 238 2.29 12.92 -0.08
CA SER A 238 1.45 13.96 0.51
C SER A 238 1.57 14.01 2.04
N LEU A 239 1.59 15.20 2.62
CA LEU A 239 1.51 15.40 4.07
C LEU A 239 0.07 15.16 4.53
N TYR A 240 -0.12 14.20 5.40
CA TYR A 240 -1.41 13.90 6.03
C TYR A 240 -1.52 14.61 7.39
N ASP A 241 -2.67 15.24 7.67
CA ASP A 241 -2.98 15.85 8.97
C ASP A 241 -3.35 14.77 10.00
N LEU A 242 -2.38 13.89 10.27
CA LEU A 242 -2.47 12.73 11.17
C LEU A 242 -1.22 12.64 12.05
N GLY A 243 -1.32 11.94 13.18
CA GLY A 243 -0.20 11.64 14.07
C GLY A 243 0.62 12.88 14.45
N SER A 244 1.94 12.78 14.41
CA SER A 244 2.86 13.86 14.80
C SER A 244 2.74 15.10 13.91
N ALA A 245 2.40 14.93 12.62
CA ALA A 245 2.17 16.08 11.72
C ALA A 245 1.02 16.94 12.22
N LYS A 246 -0.10 16.33 12.60
CA LYS A 246 -1.27 16.98 13.18
C LYS A 246 -0.94 17.64 14.53
N GLU A 247 -0.30 16.89 15.44
CA GLU A 247 0.09 17.39 16.76
C GLU A 247 0.97 18.63 16.69
N ARG A 248 1.84 18.71 15.66
CA ARG A 248 2.76 19.84 15.45
C ARG A 248 2.21 20.93 14.53
N GLY A 249 1.02 20.74 13.97
CA GLY A 249 0.40 21.68 13.06
C GLY A 249 1.21 21.92 11.79
N LEU A 250 1.91 20.89 11.28
CA LEU A 250 2.70 20.99 10.06
C LEU A 250 1.81 21.31 8.85
N LYS A 251 2.36 22.07 7.91
CA LYS A 251 1.65 22.47 6.69
C LYS A 251 2.35 21.86 5.47
N PRO A 252 1.56 21.44 4.46
CA PRO A 252 2.13 21.10 3.17
C PRO A 252 2.76 22.33 2.53
N SER A 253 3.83 22.09 1.78
CA SER A 253 4.53 23.12 1.01
C SER A 253 3.56 23.88 0.09
N ARG A 254 3.67 25.21 0.03
CA ARG A 254 2.86 26.05 -0.87
C ARG A 254 3.32 25.82 -2.32
N GLY A 255 2.43 25.36 -3.17
CA GLY A 255 2.74 25.13 -4.59
C GLY A 255 3.38 23.75 -4.87
N ALA A 256 3.49 22.88 -3.88
CA ALA A 256 3.57 21.48 -4.15
C ALA A 256 2.21 21.04 -4.74
N SER A 257 2.00 21.35 -6.01
CA SER A 257 1.23 20.42 -6.84
C SER A 257 1.95 19.10 -6.63
N ASP A 258 1.25 18.10 -6.14
CA ASP A 258 1.80 16.76 -5.97
C ASP A 258 2.60 16.48 -7.22
N GLY A 259 3.95 16.51 -7.04
CA GLY A 259 4.91 16.37 -8.12
C GLY A 259 4.70 15.00 -8.69
N ASN A 260 3.77 14.96 -9.58
CA ASN A 260 3.24 13.75 -10.15
C ASN A 260 4.20 13.26 -11.22
N ASN A 261 5.18 12.49 -10.81
CA ASN A 261 5.71 11.44 -11.64
C ASN A 261 4.77 10.21 -11.61
N GLN A 262 3.50 10.41 -11.25
CA GLN A 262 2.49 9.37 -11.31
C GLN A 262 1.77 9.45 -12.66
N SER A 263 2.20 8.62 -13.57
CA SER A 263 1.41 8.19 -14.73
C SER A 263 0.11 7.44 -14.32
N ASP A 264 -0.15 7.28 -13.02
CA ASP A 264 -1.29 6.53 -12.48
C ASP A 264 -2.05 7.37 -11.44
N SER A 265 -3.16 7.99 -11.89
CA SER A 265 -4.10 8.75 -11.06
C SER A 265 -4.93 7.88 -10.10
N THR A 266 -4.60 6.59 -9.96
CA THR A 266 -5.35 5.62 -9.19
C THR A 266 -5.03 5.75 -7.70
N LEU A 267 -6.06 5.88 -6.86
CA LEU A 267 -5.92 5.94 -5.40
C LEU A 267 -5.36 4.63 -4.83
N MET A 268 -4.59 4.69 -3.73
CA MET A 268 -4.06 3.50 -3.05
C MET A 268 -5.14 2.46 -2.76
N CYS A 269 -6.32 2.89 -2.28
CA CYS A 269 -7.43 2.00 -1.97
C CYS A 269 -8.17 1.43 -3.21
N ASP A 270 -7.80 1.84 -4.43
CA ASP A 270 -8.23 1.21 -5.68
C ASP A 270 -7.21 0.17 -6.17
N LYS A 271 -6.01 0.17 -5.61
CA LYS A 271 -4.93 -0.76 -5.97
C LYS A 271 -4.92 -2.01 -5.09
N GLY A 272 -5.46 -1.92 -3.88
CA GLY A 272 -5.44 -3.05 -2.96
C GLY A 272 -5.79 -2.66 -1.52
N VAL A 273 -5.23 -3.39 -0.57
CA VAL A 273 -5.50 -3.25 0.86
C VAL A 273 -4.21 -3.30 1.68
N ALA A 274 -4.28 -2.79 2.92
CA ALA A 274 -3.19 -2.89 3.88
C ALA A 274 -3.51 -3.94 4.95
N TYR A 275 -2.52 -4.71 5.35
CA TYR A 275 -2.59 -5.70 6.42
C TYR A 275 -1.70 -5.27 7.59
N SER A 276 -2.31 -5.12 8.75
CA SER A 276 -1.63 -4.72 9.99
C SER A 276 -2.32 -5.33 11.19
N GLU A 277 -1.55 -5.85 12.14
CA GLU A 277 -2.05 -6.37 13.43
C GLU A 277 -3.25 -7.35 13.29
N GLY A 278 -3.14 -8.28 12.33
CA GLY A 278 -4.16 -9.31 12.11
C GLY A 278 -5.41 -8.84 11.36
N ALA A 279 -5.41 -7.64 10.80
CA ALA A 279 -6.59 -7.07 10.15
C ALA A 279 -6.27 -6.36 8.83
N PHE A 280 -7.28 -6.24 7.97
CA PHE A 280 -7.20 -5.52 6.70
C PHE A 280 -7.82 -4.13 6.80
N TYR A 281 -7.20 -3.19 6.07
CA TYR A 281 -7.57 -1.77 6.00
C TYR A 281 -7.57 -1.28 4.55
N PRO A 282 -8.28 -0.17 4.22
CA PRO A 282 -8.37 0.33 2.85
C PRO A 282 -7.03 0.75 2.24
N CYS A 283 -6.11 1.22 3.05
CA CYS A 283 -4.80 1.70 2.61
C CYS A 283 -3.86 1.86 3.82
N PRO A 284 -2.54 2.00 3.60
CA PRO A 284 -1.57 2.15 4.70
C PRO A 284 -1.84 3.38 5.58
N VAL A 285 -2.43 4.45 5.04
CA VAL A 285 -2.69 5.69 5.81
C VAL A 285 -3.70 5.47 6.95
N LEU A 286 -4.62 4.53 6.78
CA LEU A 286 -5.76 4.33 7.69
C LEU A 286 -5.61 3.16 8.67
N VAL A 287 -4.46 2.49 8.72
CA VAL A 287 -4.26 1.28 9.56
C VAL A 287 -4.36 1.54 11.07
N LYS A 288 -4.26 2.79 11.52
CA LYS A 288 -4.46 3.16 12.95
C LYS A 288 -5.86 3.65 13.28
N GLU A 289 -6.75 3.65 12.30
CA GLU A 289 -8.14 4.09 12.49
C GLU A 289 -9.05 2.86 12.62
N PRO A 290 -9.37 2.37 13.83
CA PRO A 290 -10.12 1.12 14.01
C PRO A 290 -11.47 1.09 13.28
N SER A 291 -12.10 2.26 13.12
CA SER A 291 -13.37 2.41 12.40
C SER A 291 -13.25 2.09 10.89
N THR A 292 -12.03 2.06 10.35
CA THR A 292 -11.77 1.80 8.93
C THR A 292 -11.42 0.33 8.65
N LYS A 293 -11.26 -0.50 9.68
CA LYS A 293 -11.01 -1.94 9.52
C LYS A 293 -12.04 -2.57 8.58
N LEU A 294 -11.57 -3.26 7.55
CA LEU A 294 -12.42 -3.93 6.54
C LEU A 294 -12.82 -5.35 6.96
N GLY A 295 -11.92 -6.06 7.65
CA GLY A 295 -12.15 -7.42 8.11
C GLY A 295 -10.87 -8.06 8.63
N ASP A 296 -10.96 -9.34 9.03
CA ASP A 296 -9.85 -10.17 9.48
C ASP A 296 -9.37 -11.12 8.36
N THR A 297 -10.14 -11.21 7.29
CA THR A 297 -9.82 -12.03 6.11
C THR A 297 -9.77 -11.17 4.84
N LEU A 298 -9.03 -11.66 3.84
CA LEU A 298 -8.93 -11.00 2.54
C LEU A 298 -10.28 -10.97 1.81
N ASP A 299 -11.08 -12.03 1.94
CA ASP A 299 -12.43 -12.10 1.35
C ASP A 299 -13.34 -11.01 1.92
N GLU A 300 -13.32 -10.80 3.24
CA GLU A 300 -14.06 -9.69 3.88
C GLU A 300 -13.57 -8.33 3.38
N ALA A 301 -12.25 -8.15 3.30
CA ALA A 301 -11.65 -6.89 2.88
C ALA A 301 -11.96 -6.52 1.43
N LEU A 302 -12.07 -7.51 0.53
CA LEU A 302 -12.37 -7.33 -0.89
C LEU A 302 -13.87 -7.44 -1.22
N SER A 303 -14.72 -7.68 -0.21
CA SER A 303 -16.17 -7.83 -0.38
C SER A 303 -16.83 -6.56 -0.96
N PRO A 304 -17.99 -6.67 -1.61
CA PRO A 304 -18.76 -5.53 -2.07
C PRO A 304 -19.11 -4.54 -0.96
N GLU A 305 -19.40 -5.04 0.25
CA GLU A 305 -19.69 -4.25 1.44
C GLU A 305 -18.51 -3.39 1.86
N SER A 306 -17.31 -3.98 1.87
CA SER A 306 -16.07 -3.27 2.18
C SER A 306 -15.77 -2.20 1.14
N ARG A 307 -15.98 -2.46 -0.15
CA ARG A 307 -15.85 -1.46 -1.22
C ARG A 307 -16.81 -0.28 -1.03
N GLN A 308 -18.07 -0.55 -0.64
CA GLN A 308 -19.04 0.51 -0.33
C GLN A 308 -18.60 1.33 0.89
N ARG A 309 -18.05 0.69 1.92
CA ARG A 309 -17.48 1.39 3.10
C ARG A 309 -16.33 2.30 2.69
N VAL A 310 -15.39 1.81 1.87
CA VAL A 310 -14.27 2.63 1.33
C VAL A 310 -14.81 3.82 0.53
N ALA A 311 -15.81 3.63 -0.34
CA ALA A 311 -16.42 4.71 -1.10
C ALA A 311 -17.08 5.78 -0.19
N LYS A 312 -17.65 5.39 0.96
CA LYS A 312 -18.17 6.33 1.96
C LYS A 312 -17.03 7.06 2.69
N LEU A 313 -15.97 6.34 3.11
CA LEU A 313 -14.81 6.92 3.76
C LEU A 313 -14.15 8.01 2.91
N ARG A 314 -14.02 7.79 1.60
CA ARG A 314 -13.48 8.78 0.65
C ARG A 314 -14.20 10.12 0.70
N LYS A 315 -15.49 10.14 1.02
CA LYS A 315 -16.30 11.36 1.06
C LYS A 315 -16.16 12.15 2.36
N VAL A 316 -15.82 11.49 3.45
CA VAL A 316 -15.90 12.07 4.79
C VAL A 316 -14.58 12.11 5.54
N HIS A 317 -13.64 11.25 5.25
CA HIS A 317 -12.38 11.15 5.98
C HIS A 317 -11.35 12.17 5.47
N SER A 318 -10.77 12.97 6.37
CA SER A 318 -9.83 14.05 6.02
C SER A 318 -8.61 13.57 5.24
N ALA A 319 -8.03 12.42 5.63
CA ALA A 319 -6.89 11.84 4.91
C ALA A 319 -7.25 11.43 3.46
N CYS A 320 -8.48 10.95 3.23
CA CYS A 320 -8.94 10.62 1.88
C CYS A 320 -9.05 11.88 0.99
N GLN A 321 -9.41 13.02 1.58
CA GLN A 321 -9.47 14.30 0.84
C GLN A 321 -8.08 14.76 0.39
N VAL A 322 -7.03 14.43 1.15
CA VAL A 322 -5.64 14.69 0.72
C VAL A 322 -5.30 13.84 -0.50
N CYS A 323 -5.57 12.52 -0.46
CA CYS A 323 -5.36 11.64 -1.60
C CYS A 323 -6.11 12.10 -2.86
N LEU A 324 -7.40 12.50 -2.73
CA LEU A 324 -8.22 12.93 -3.85
C LEU A 324 -7.69 14.19 -4.54
N LYS A 325 -7.13 15.14 -3.76
CA LYS A 325 -6.55 16.37 -4.31
C LYS A 325 -5.24 16.10 -5.07
N GLY A 326 -4.48 15.10 -4.66
CA GLY A 326 -3.24 14.72 -5.33
C GLY A 326 -3.43 13.86 -6.56
N SER A 327 -4.66 13.41 -6.82
CA SER A 327 -5.01 12.56 -7.97
C SER A 327 -5.68 13.35 -9.12
N THR A 328 -5.91 14.65 -8.93
CA THR A 328 -6.48 15.58 -9.94
C THR A 328 -5.40 16.46 -10.53
#